data_b2416f70afc401f775b1cfee29b2e214
#
_entry.id   b2416f70afc401f775b1cfee29b2e214
#
_cell.length_a   1.000
_cell.length_b   1.000
_cell.length_c   1.000
_cell.angle_alpha   90.00
_cell.angle_beta   90.00
_cell.angle_gamma   90.00
#
_symmetry.space_group_name_H-M   'P 1'
#
loop_
_entity.id
_entity.type
_entity.pdbx_description
1 polymer ?
#
loop_
_entity_poly.entity_id
_entity_poly.type
_entity_poly.pdbx_seq_one_letter_code
_entity_poly.pdbx_strand_id
1 'polypeptide(L)'
;KNVFVIDNVFIAVAMFFWLSYVPIAMISVWKAFKNRKVFVERDLGGLFNNSSIIFQITTRSATKTSVVKRGIRSITSSAQKVNFYNYQISVVTDDPQDRWTLKNEKCEVVVVEKNYHTDAIKKGRALQYAVEHRQRTSKNTRRRWIFHMDEESYVTSQTILALLKFIGEAKGVVSEGPIFYPLKFESANRLTAIAESVRPFGCYDCVSQMKNPPPLHMHGSNLLVRSDIEDDIGWKFGSTLAEDQMFGYKVYEKYGRGSMGWHGGILLEQPPLNLKDHFFQRRRWFLGTMQNLDKFPRWHRYKVMFKSVTLFLGFASGVASTALMIQAYILPLFSLSMYEVGIVSSNIMLLPSNLPIVSAFSSIANSPLTTAPIEFGTTVILLFATLVWLGSYQLGLFLNLRYSKMKWPKKVLLHLQTFFLCPVIGLVETFPAFWATIEYSVKKKQMAEKVSVYDFYVINK
;
A
#
# COMPACT_ATOMS: atom_id res chain seq x y z
N LYS A 1 -31.40 -17.77 -19.89
CA LYS A 1 -32.05 -17.19 -18.69
C LYS A 1 -31.26 -17.46 -17.38
N ASN A 2 -30.54 -18.58 -17.28
CA ASN A 2 -29.84 -18.95 -16.06
C ASN A 2 -28.47 -18.25 -15.87
N VAL A 3 -27.81 -17.82 -16.91
CA VAL A 3 -26.50 -17.13 -16.86
C VAL A 3 -26.63 -15.78 -16.15
N PHE A 4 -27.71 -15.05 -16.40
CA PHE A 4 -27.92 -13.71 -15.83
C PHE A 4 -28.14 -13.72 -14.30
N VAL A 5 -28.71 -14.78 -13.75
CA VAL A 5 -28.97 -14.91 -12.29
C VAL A 5 -27.66 -15.19 -11.54
N ILE A 6 -26.77 -15.99 -12.13
CA ILE A 6 -25.48 -16.33 -11.49
C ILE A 6 -24.56 -15.11 -11.46
N ASP A 7 -24.51 -14.33 -12.56
CA ASP A 7 -23.71 -13.13 -12.66
C ASP A 7 -24.15 -12.06 -11.66
N ASN A 8 -25.45 -11.87 -11.48
CA ASN A 8 -26.00 -10.92 -10.52
C ASN A 8 -25.71 -11.32 -9.07
N VAL A 9 -25.78 -12.60 -8.73
CA VAL A 9 -25.45 -13.08 -7.36
C VAL A 9 -23.97 -12.92 -7.09
N PHE A 10 -23.09 -13.24 -8.05
CA PHE A 10 -21.65 -13.04 -7.89
C PHE A 10 -21.29 -11.58 -7.67
N ILE A 11 -21.86 -10.67 -8.48
CA ILE A 11 -21.66 -9.23 -8.35
C ILE A 11 -22.19 -8.74 -7.00
N ALA A 12 -23.37 -9.16 -6.58
CA ALA A 12 -23.94 -8.78 -5.27
C ALA A 12 -23.06 -9.26 -4.11
N VAL A 13 -22.53 -10.48 -4.19
CA VAL A 13 -21.61 -11.02 -3.18
C VAL A 13 -20.31 -10.24 -3.16
N ALA A 14 -19.71 -9.95 -4.34
CA ALA A 14 -18.49 -9.17 -4.44
C ALA A 14 -18.68 -7.76 -3.87
N MET A 15 -19.81 -7.12 -4.13
CA MET A 15 -20.16 -5.80 -3.58
C MET A 15 -20.38 -5.82 -2.08
N PHE A 16 -20.97 -6.88 -1.54
CA PHE A 16 -21.12 -7.05 -0.10
C PHE A 16 -19.76 -7.02 0.60
N PHE A 17 -18.75 -7.72 0.08
CA PHE A 17 -17.39 -7.69 0.63
C PHE A 17 -16.76 -6.30 0.54
N TRP A 18 -16.94 -5.60 -0.56
CA TRP A 18 -16.46 -4.22 -0.72
C TRP A 18 -17.14 -3.26 0.26
N LEU A 19 -18.46 -3.31 0.35
CA LEU A 19 -19.23 -2.47 1.25
C LEU A 19 -18.91 -2.74 2.72
N SER A 20 -18.52 -3.95 3.09
CA SER A 20 -18.09 -4.26 4.46
C SER A 20 -16.72 -3.64 4.81
N TYR A 21 -15.83 -3.52 3.84
CA TYR A 21 -14.50 -2.92 4.03
C TYR A 21 -14.53 -1.38 4.10
N VAL A 22 -15.37 -0.77 3.28
CA VAL A 22 -15.44 0.68 3.14
C VAL A 22 -15.77 1.43 4.45
N PRO A 23 -16.75 1.03 5.25
CA PRO A 23 -17.03 1.69 6.52
C PRO A 23 -15.80 1.68 7.46
N ILE A 24 -15.06 0.57 7.49
CA ILE A 24 -13.86 0.43 8.33
C ILE A 24 -12.79 1.42 7.86
N ALA A 25 -12.54 1.50 6.56
CA ALA A 25 -11.59 2.42 5.97
C ALA A 25 -12.01 3.89 6.19
N MET A 26 -13.29 4.22 6.01
CA MET A 26 -13.82 5.57 6.26
C MET A 26 -13.68 5.99 7.73
N ILE A 27 -14.00 5.11 8.67
CA ILE A 27 -13.82 5.37 10.10
C ILE A 27 -12.33 5.59 10.41
N SER A 28 -11.44 4.83 9.81
CA SER A 28 -10.00 4.97 9.98
C SER A 28 -9.50 6.29 9.42
N VAL A 29 -9.93 6.68 8.23
CA VAL A 29 -9.65 7.99 7.63
C VAL A 29 -10.17 9.12 8.52
N TRP A 30 -11.42 9.04 8.97
CA TRP A 30 -12.00 10.06 9.86
C TRP A 30 -11.20 10.18 11.15
N LYS A 31 -10.85 9.06 11.80
CA LYS A 31 -10.00 9.06 13.00
C LYS A 31 -8.63 9.68 12.74
N ALA A 32 -8.02 9.40 11.59
CA ALA A 32 -6.73 9.97 11.21
C ALA A 32 -6.83 11.49 11.00
N PHE A 33 -7.87 11.96 10.31
CA PHE A 33 -8.13 13.40 10.16
C PHE A 33 -8.40 14.09 11.48
N LYS A 34 -9.25 13.51 12.35
CA LYS A 34 -9.53 14.05 13.68
C LYS A 34 -8.28 14.14 14.55
N ASN A 35 -7.38 13.16 14.47
CA ASN A 35 -6.14 13.11 15.23
C ASN A 35 -4.97 13.83 14.52
N ARG A 36 -5.24 14.49 13.37
CA ARG A 36 -4.24 15.26 12.63
C ARG A 36 -3.91 16.54 13.37
N LYS A 37 -3.03 16.45 14.35
CA LYS A 37 -2.45 17.62 15.01
C LYS A 37 -1.22 18.06 14.23
N VAL A 38 -1.07 19.37 14.04
CA VAL A 38 0.22 19.96 13.67
C VAL A 38 1.04 19.95 14.94
N PHE A 39 2.12 19.18 14.95
CA PHE A 39 3.01 19.12 16.10
C PHE A 39 3.86 20.39 16.14
N VAL A 40 3.92 21.01 17.28
CA VAL A 40 4.76 22.20 17.54
C VAL A 40 5.88 21.81 18.47
N GLU A 41 7.06 22.36 18.26
CA GLU A 41 8.26 22.07 19.04
C GLU A 41 8.05 22.25 20.56
N ARG A 42 7.20 23.21 20.96
CA ARG A 42 6.84 23.47 22.37
C ARG A 42 6.17 22.28 23.06
N ASP A 43 5.51 21.41 22.29
CA ASP A 43 4.83 20.23 22.84
C ASP A 43 5.81 19.10 23.19
N LEU A 44 7.08 19.26 22.86
CA LEU A 44 8.10 18.22 22.92
C LEU A 44 9.24 18.54 23.88
N GLY A 45 9.09 19.62 24.67
CA GLY A 45 10.09 20.06 25.64
C GLY A 45 10.56 18.93 26.55
N GLY A 46 11.87 18.68 26.56
CA GLY A 46 12.50 17.62 27.35
C GLY A 46 12.63 16.24 26.65
N LEU A 47 11.86 15.95 25.59
CA LEU A 47 11.96 14.67 24.86
C LEU A 47 13.21 14.59 23.98
N PHE A 48 13.66 15.71 23.45
CA PHE A 48 14.81 15.80 22.55
C PHE A 48 16.11 15.25 23.12
N ASN A 49 16.30 15.33 24.44
CA ASN A 49 17.55 14.97 25.09
C ASN A 49 17.64 13.50 25.52
N ASN A 50 16.53 12.78 25.56
CA ASN A 50 16.48 11.44 26.17
C ASN A 50 16.30 10.29 25.19
N SER A 51 15.90 10.56 23.95
CA SER A 51 15.64 9.53 22.94
C SER A 51 16.53 9.71 21.71
N SER A 52 17.10 8.61 21.23
CA SER A 52 17.87 8.61 19.98
C SER A 52 17.10 7.82 18.90
N ILE A 53 17.16 8.29 17.66
CA ILE A 53 16.54 7.62 16.51
C ILE A 53 17.62 7.25 15.51
N ILE A 54 17.67 5.96 15.11
CA ILE A 54 18.42 5.51 13.96
C ILE A 54 17.46 5.47 12.79
N PHE A 55 17.67 6.35 11.81
CA PHE A 55 16.97 6.28 10.52
C PHE A 55 17.65 5.22 9.65
N GLN A 56 17.03 4.06 9.51
CA GLN A 56 17.60 2.94 8.78
C GLN A 56 16.99 2.87 7.39
N ILE A 57 17.80 3.17 6.37
CA ILE A 57 17.45 3.07 4.95
C ILE A 57 17.95 1.71 4.46
N THR A 58 17.04 0.87 3.95
CA THR A 58 17.41 -0.42 3.36
C THR A 58 17.36 -0.31 1.84
N THR A 59 18.49 -0.57 1.21
CA THR A 59 18.66 -0.54 -0.25
C THR A 59 19.36 -1.80 -0.72
N ARG A 60 19.34 -2.05 -2.00
CA ARG A 60 19.95 -3.23 -2.60
C ARG A 60 21.24 -2.96 -3.35
N SER A 61 21.40 -1.77 -3.91
CA SER A 61 22.47 -1.51 -4.88
C SER A 61 22.80 -0.04 -5.05
N ALA A 62 24.08 0.26 -5.30
CA ALA A 62 24.63 1.58 -5.62
C ALA A 62 23.97 2.26 -6.82
N THR A 63 23.35 1.53 -7.74
CA THR A 63 22.64 2.09 -8.89
C THR A 63 21.53 3.08 -8.49
N LYS A 64 21.07 3.02 -7.25
CA LYS A 64 20.03 3.87 -6.66
C LYS A 64 20.56 4.93 -5.71
N THR A 65 21.84 5.19 -5.74
CA THR A 65 22.51 6.09 -4.77
C THR A 65 21.95 7.50 -4.78
N SER A 66 21.50 8.02 -5.91
CA SER A 66 20.89 9.36 -5.98
C SER A 66 19.60 9.45 -5.17
N VAL A 67 18.82 8.37 -5.13
CA VAL A 67 17.58 8.27 -4.37
C VAL A 67 17.88 8.17 -2.88
N VAL A 68 18.84 7.32 -2.49
CA VAL A 68 19.31 7.17 -1.10
C VAL A 68 19.89 8.49 -0.58
N LYS A 69 20.71 9.18 -1.35
CA LYS A 69 21.23 10.52 -0.99
C LYS A 69 20.11 11.53 -0.72
N ARG A 70 19.05 11.50 -1.53
CA ARG A 70 17.87 12.35 -1.29
C ARG A 70 17.22 12.02 0.06
N GLY A 71 17.09 10.73 0.40
CA GLY A 71 16.61 10.28 1.71
C GLY A 71 17.46 10.79 2.86
N ILE A 72 18.78 10.60 2.80
CA ILE A 72 19.75 11.07 3.81
C ILE A 72 19.63 12.59 4.01
N ARG A 73 19.62 13.36 2.92
CA ARG A 73 19.50 14.82 2.98
C ARG A 73 18.14 15.27 3.54
N SER A 74 17.08 14.53 3.25
CA SER A 74 15.75 14.83 3.81
C SER A 74 15.72 14.68 5.33
N ILE A 75 16.36 13.64 5.87
CA ILE A 75 16.49 13.42 7.31
C ILE A 75 17.27 14.56 7.93
N THR A 76 18.48 14.84 7.41
CA THR A 76 19.36 15.88 7.96
C THR A 76 18.68 17.24 7.95
N SER A 77 18.10 17.65 6.83
CA SER A 77 17.45 18.96 6.73
C SER A 77 16.20 19.08 7.60
N SER A 78 15.43 17.99 7.72
CA SER A 78 14.22 17.98 8.56
C SER A 78 14.54 17.95 10.05
N ALA A 79 15.59 17.24 10.46
CA ALA A 79 16.07 17.21 11.83
C ALA A 79 16.60 18.60 12.27
N GLN A 80 17.37 19.26 11.40
CA GLN A 80 17.85 20.63 11.64
C GLN A 80 16.70 21.62 11.83
N LYS A 81 15.65 21.54 11.01
CA LYS A 81 14.49 22.44 11.09
C LYS A 81 13.72 22.33 12.40
N VAL A 82 13.82 21.21 13.11
CA VAL A 82 13.15 20.95 14.39
C VAL A 82 14.14 20.88 15.56
N ASN A 83 15.40 21.27 15.35
CA ASN A 83 16.49 21.25 16.35
C ASN A 83 16.70 19.88 16.99
N PHE A 84 16.45 18.79 16.25
CA PHE A 84 16.68 17.43 16.71
C PHE A 84 18.05 16.93 16.24
N TYR A 85 18.98 16.69 17.15
CA TYR A 85 20.36 16.29 16.84
C TYR A 85 20.73 14.90 17.34
N ASN A 86 19.90 14.28 18.17
CA ASN A 86 20.16 12.94 18.72
C ASN A 86 19.68 11.83 17.76
N TYR A 87 20.24 11.81 16.55
CA TYR A 87 19.93 10.82 15.54
C TYR A 87 21.18 10.29 14.85
N GLN A 88 21.04 9.12 14.26
CA GLN A 88 21.99 8.48 13.35
C GLN A 88 21.28 8.09 12.06
N ILE A 89 22.02 8.00 10.97
CA ILE A 89 21.51 7.50 9.69
C ILE A 89 22.32 6.25 9.35
N SER A 90 21.65 5.12 9.18
CA SER A 90 22.25 3.84 8.78
C SER A 90 21.69 3.43 7.42
N VAL A 91 22.58 3.16 6.47
CA VAL A 91 22.24 2.63 5.15
C VAL A 91 22.65 1.17 5.09
N VAL A 92 21.68 0.28 5.03
CA VAL A 92 21.89 -1.16 4.93
C VAL A 92 21.80 -1.57 3.46
N THR A 93 22.86 -2.16 2.92
CA THR A 93 22.98 -2.46 1.49
C THR A 93 23.65 -3.81 1.23
N ASP A 94 23.29 -4.44 0.10
CA ASP A 94 24.00 -5.65 -0.39
C ASP A 94 25.23 -5.28 -1.24
N ASP A 95 25.42 -4.01 -1.60
CA ASP A 95 26.49 -3.57 -2.50
C ASP A 95 27.66 -2.90 -1.74
N PRO A 96 28.86 -3.50 -1.75
CA PRO A 96 30.03 -2.91 -1.11
C PRO A 96 30.45 -1.55 -1.69
N GLN A 97 30.10 -1.25 -2.94
CA GLN A 97 30.45 0.03 -3.58
C GLN A 97 29.72 1.22 -2.94
N ASP A 98 28.61 0.98 -2.25
CA ASP A 98 27.85 2.04 -1.56
C ASP A 98 28.69 2.73 -0.47
N ARG A 99 29.70 2.06 0.11
CA ARG A 99 30.64 2.69 1.05
C ARG A 99 31.39 3.85 0.40
N TRP A 100 31.81 3.69 -0.85
CA TRP A 100 32.52 4.72 -1.58
C TRP A 100 31.58 5.81 -2.08
N THR A 101 30.44 5.41 -2.60
CA THR A 101 29.45 6.31 -3.21
C THR A 101 28.78 7.21 -2.18
N LEU A 102 28.65 6.76 -0.94
CA LEU A 102 28.06 7.50 0.18
C LEU A 102 29.10 8.09 1.14
N LYS A 103 30.38 7.99 0.84
CA LYS A 103 31.50 8.45 1.70
C LYS A 103 31.36 9.88 2.20
N ASN A 104 30.79 10.77 1.37
CA ASN A 104 30.61 12.19 1.69
C ASN A 104 29.26 12.51 2.35
N GLU A 105 28.41 11.51 2.57
CA GLU A 105 27.11 11.69 3.25
C GLU A 105 27.26 11.36 4.74
N LYS A 106 26.50 12.04 5.59
CA LYS A 106 26.51 11.81 7.05
C LYS A 106 25.71 10.55 7.39
N CYS A 107 26.23 9.38 7.06
CA CYS A 107 25.59 8.09 7.37
C CYS A 107 26.63 7.00 7.63
N GLU A 108 26.24 6.00 8.41
CA GLU A 108 26.92 4.71 8.49
C GLU A 108 26.44 3.83 7.34
N VAL A 109 27.36 3.15 6.65
CA VAL A 109 27.03 2.19 5.59
C VAL A 109 27.32 0.78 6.06
N VAL A 110 26.26 0.03 6.30
CA VAL A 110 26.28 -1.37 6.73
C VAL A 110 26.12 -2.26 5.50
N VAL A 111 27.23 -2.88 5.06
CA VAL A 111 27.21 -3.78 3.91
C VAL A 111 26.94 -5.20 4.39
N VAL A 112 25.88 -5.80 3.89
CA VAL A 112 25.52 -7.19 4.19
C VAL A 112 26.52 -8.13 3.51
N GLU A 113 27.18 -8.95 4.29
CA GLU A 113 28.18 -9.89 3.77
C GLU A 113 27.56 -10.91 2.82
N LYS A 114 28.25 -11.22 1.72
CA LYS A 114 27.76 -12.18 0.71
C LYS A 114 27.53 -13.58 1.29
N ASN A 115 28.40 -13.98 2.21
CA ASN A 115 28.37 -15.28 2.90
C ASN A 115 27.48 -15.27 4.16
N TYR A 116 26.78 -14.18 4.45
CA TYR A 116 25.83 -14.15 5.57
C TYR A 116 24.62 -15.03 5.28
N HIS A 117 24.46 -16.08 6.07
CA HIS A 117 23.37 -17.04 5.98
C HIS A 117 22.37 -16.83 7.12
N THR A 118 21.12 -16.83 6.78
CA THR A 118 19.99 -16.75 7.72
C THR A 118 18.75 -17.35 7.05
N ASP A 119 17.77 -17.75 7.83
CA ASP A 119 16.48 -18.23 7.31
C ASP A 119 15.67 -17.13 6.63
N ALA A 120 15.95 -15.85 6.93
CA ALA A 120 15.32 -14.72 6.27
C ALA A 120 15.85 -14.54 4.83
N ILE A 121 14.96 -14.07 3.95
CA ILE A 121 15.31 -13.80 2.54
C ILE A 121 15.19 -12.31 2.22
N LYS A 122 15.90 -11.87 1.18
CA LYS A 122 15.78 -10.52 0.59
C LYS A 122 15.89 -9.40 1.62
N LYS A 123 14.84 -8.54 1.75
CA LYS A 123 14.83 -7.43 2.71
C LYS A 123 14.95 -7.93 4.15
N GLY A 124 14.26 -9.01 4.51
CA GLY A 124 14.36 -9.62 5.83
C GLY A 124 15.78 -10.05 6.19
N ARG A 125 16.56 -10.57 5.22
CA ARG A 125 17.99 -10.91 5.40
C ARG A 125 18.83 -9.67 5.73
N ALA A 126 18.61 -8.57 5.01
CA ALA A 126 19.32 -7.32 5.25
C ALA A 126 18.94 -6.70 6.61
N LEU A 127 17.66 -6.73 6.97
CA LEU A 127 17.17 -6.26 8.26
C LEU A 127 17.76 -7.09 9.41
N GLN A 128 17.81 -8.42 9.28
CA GLN A 128 18.40 -9.28 10.29
C GLN A 128 19.90 -9.01 10.47
N TYR A 129 20.62 -8.82 9.36
CA TYR A 129 22.04 -8.47 9.43
C TYR A 129 22.25 -7.13 10.15
N ALA A 130 21.39 -6.14 9.90
CA ALA A 130 21.45 -4.85 10.58
C ALA A 130 21.22 -4.97 12.08
N VAL A 131 20.28 -5.82 12.52
CA VAL A 131 20.08 -6.13 13.96
C VAL A 131 21.35 -6.71 14.56
N GLU A 132 21.92 -7.75 13.96
CA GLU A 132 23.11 -8.40 14.48
C GLU A 132 24.35 -7.48 14.45
N HIS A 133 24.45 -6.61 13.44
CA HIS A 133 25.50 -5.58 13.37
C HIS A 133 25.39 -4.61 14.54
N ARG A 134 24.18 -4.09 14.82
CA ARG A 134 23.95 -3.19 15.97
C ARG A 134 24.24 -3.86 17.32
N GLN A 135 23.86 -5.12 17.48
CA GLN A 135 24.15 -5.88 18.70
C GLN A 135 25.65 -6.02 18.97
N ARG A 136 26.45 -6.18 17.89
CA ARG A 136 27.92 -6.28 17.99
C ARG A 136 28.62 -4.93 18.24
N THR A 137 28.09 -3.85 17.66
CA THR A 137 28.78 -2.55 17.62
C THR A 137 28.33 -1.59 18.71
N SER A 138 27.16 -1.77 19.28
CA SER A 138 26.62 -0.82 20.27
C SER A 138 25.76 -1.51 21.32
N LYS A 139 25.84 -0.99 22.57
CA LYS A 139 24.91 -1.43 23.63
C LYS A 139 23.49 -1.00 23.26
N ASN A 140 22.56 -1.95 23.30
CA ASN A 140 21.15 -1.67 23.15
C ASN A 140 20.63 -0.89 24.36
N THR A 141 19.86 0.12 24.13
CA THR A 141 19.20 0.88 25.18
C THR A 141 17.72 1.06 24.85
N ARG A 142 16.84 0.98 25.86
CA ARG A 142 15.41 1.27 25.72
C ARG A 142 15.11 2.70 25.24
N ARG A 143 16.09 3.57 25.20
CA ARG A 143 16.00 4.95 24.71
C ARG A 143 16.31 5.08 23.22
N ARG A 144 16.75 3.98 22.55
CA ARG A 144 17.07 3.95 21.13
C ARG A 144 15.91 3.39 20.34
N TRP A 145 15.58 4.07 19.25
CA TRP A 145 14.51 3.70 18.32
C TRP A 145 15.08 3.55 16.92
N ILE A 146 14.54 2.61 16.17
CA ILE A 146 14.88 2.38 14.77
C ILE A 146 13.69 2.82 13.93
N PHE A 147 13.92 3.70 12.98
CA PHE A 147 12.91 4.12 12.01
C PHE A 147 13.26 3.56 10.64
N HIS A 148 12.50 2.53 10.23
CA HIS A 148 12.70 1.85 8.96
C HIS A 148 12.18 2.65 7.79
N MET A 149 12.98 2.73 6.74
CA MET A 149 12.73 3.46 5.51
C MET A 149 13.12 2.63 4.30
N ASP A 150 12.35 2.72 3.23
CA ASP A 150 12.78 2.24 1.93
C ASP A 150 13.71 3.27 1.26
N GLU A 151 14.43 2.86 0.23
CA GLU A 151 15.48 3.68 -0.42
C GLU A 151 14.95 4.99 -1.02
N GLU A 152 13.67 5.03 -1.45
CA GLU A 152 13.02 6.20 -2.03
C GLU A 152 12.32 7.11 -1.03
N SER A 153 12.30 6.74 0.24
CA SER A 153 11.58 7.47 1.28
C SER A 153 12.17 8.86 1.53
N TYR A 154 11.28 9.81 1.81
CA TYR A 154 11.61 11.20 2.13
C TYR A 154 10.93 11.61 3.44
N VAL A 155 11.73 12.05 4.40
CA VAL A 155 11.30 12.48 5.74
C VAL A 155 11.01 13.97 5.73
N THR A 156 9.94 14.38 6.41
CA THR A 156 9.62 15.79 6.65
C THR A 156 9.84 16.17 8.13
N SER A 157 9.90 17.45 8.42
CA SER A 157 9.96 17.94 9.80
C SER A 157 8.78 17.43 10.65
N GLN A 158 7.58 17.41 10.04
CA GLN A 158 6.38 16.89 10.71
C GLN A 158 6.47 15.38 10.99
N THR A 159 7.15 14.62 10.12
CA THR A 159 7.43 13.21 10.37
C THR A 159 8.26 13.05 11.65
N ILE A 160 9.37 13.79 11.77
CA ILE A 160 10.25 13.72 12.95
C ILE A 160 9.51 14.13 14.23
N LEU A 161 8.75 15.22 14.19
CA LEU A 161 7.95 15.67 15.33
C LEU A 161 6.93 14.61 15.77
N ALA A 162 6.30 13.92 14.80
CA ALA A 162 5.36 12.85 15.11
C ALA A 162 6.04 11.63 15.76
N LEU A 163 7.24 11.25 15.28
CA LEU A 163 8.04 10.18 15.89
C LEU A 163 8.40 10.53 17.35
N LEU A 164 8.95 11.72 17.58
CA LEU A 164 9.35 12.18 18.90
C LEU A 164 8.15 12.25 19.87
N LYS A 165 7.01 12.71 19.40
CA LYS A 165 5.79 12.72 20.20
C LYS A 165 5.34 11.32 20.59
N PHE A 166 5.33 10.36 19.63
CA PHE A 166 4.98 8.98 19.93
C PHE A 166 5.91 8.38 20.99
N ILE A 167 7.21 8.59 20.82
CA ILE A 167 8.23 8.13 21.78
C ILE A 167 7.97 8.71 23.18
N GLY A 168 7.67 9.99 23.26
CA GLY A 168 7.44 10.66 24.54
C GLY A 168 6.14 10.31 25.23
N GLU A 169 5.11 10.01 24.46
CA GLU A 169 3.84 9.54 25.02
C GLU A 169 3.90 8.10 25.55
N ALA A 170 4.98 7.37 25.25
CA ALA A 170 5.23 5.98 25.69
C ALA A 170 4.05 5.02 25.45
N LYS A 171 3.27 5.24 24.39
CA LYS A 171 2.02 4.51 24.11
C LYS A 171 2.22 3.17 23.41
N GLY A 172 3.44 2.74 23.23
CA GLY A 172 3.78 1.49 22.56
C GLY A 172 5.28 1.39 22.31
N VAL A 173 5.69 0.28 21.75
CA VAL A 173 7.10 0.00 21.40
C VAL A 173 7.32 -0.16 19.90
N VAL A 174 6.22 -0.28 19.15
CA VAL A 174 6.18 -0.32 17.68
C VAL A 174 5.09 0.62 17.19
N SER A 175 5.35 1.35 16.12
CA SER A 175 4.41 2.33 15.58
C SER A 175 4.60 2.51 14.08
N GLU A 176 3.50 2.78 13.38
CA GLU A 176 3.47 3.13 11.97
C GLU A 176 2.89 4.52 11.73
N GLY A 177 3.13 5.02 10.53
CA GLY A 177 2.49 6.21 9.99
C GLY A 177 2.06 6.01 8.53
N PRO A 178 1.30 6.95 7.94
CA PRO A 178 0.86 6.85 6.57
C PRO A 178 2.00 7.10 5.58
N ILE A 179 1.97 6.39 4.45
CA ILE A 179 2.89 6.57 3.33
C ILE A 179 2.13 7.21 2.18
N PHE A 180 2.66 8.31 1.66
CA PHE A 180 2.11 9.02 0.51
C PHE A 180 3.10 8.96 -0.66
N TYR A 181 2.61 9.05 -1.89
CA TYR A 181 3.37 8.84 -3.11
C TYR A 181 3.43 10.09 -4.02
N PRO A 182 3.80 11.27 -3.51
CA PRO A 182 3.83 12.49 -4.31
C PRO A 182 5.13 12.67 -5.11
N LEU A 183 6.21 11.93 -4.77
CA LEU A 183 7.52 12.14 -5.37
C LEU A 183 7.56 11.55 -6.77
N LYS A 184 8.14 12.27 -7.73
CA LYS A 184 8.20 11.86 -9.14
C LYS A 184 6.85 11.46 -9.75
N PHE A 185 5.73 11.91 -9.19
CA PHE A 185 4.39 11.56 -9.63
C PHE A 185 4.15 11.94 -11.10
N GLU A 186 4.75 13.05 -11.57
CA GLU A 186 4.67 13.49 -12.96
C GLU A 186 5.44 12.59 -13.95
N SER A 187 6.49 11.92 -13.47
CA SER A 187 7.36 11.06 -14.29
C SER A 187 6.87 9.61 -14.35
N ALA A 188 5.97 9.22 -13.45
CA ALA A 188 5.40 7.88 -13.43
C ALA A 188 4.39 7.70 -14.58
N ASN A 189 4.24 6.44 -15.02
CA ASN A 189 3.14 6.07 -15.90
C ASN A 189 1.80 6.49 -15.26
N ARG A 190 0.87 7.00 -16.05
CA ARG A 190 -0.38 7.58 -15.55
C ARG A 190 -1.22 6.56 -14.78
N LEU A 191 -1.29 5.33 -15.26
CA LEU A 191 -2.05 4.27 -14.59
C LEU A 191 -1.43 3.89 -13.24
N THR A 192 -0.09 3.79 -13.16
CA THR A 192 0.58 3.50 -11.89
C THR A 192 0.43 4.64 -10.89
N ALA A 193 0.57 5.88 -11.32
CA ALA A 193 0.39 7.05 -10.47
C ALA A 193 -1.03 7.12 -9.89
N ILE A 194 -2.05 6.84 -10.70
CA ILE A 194 -3.44 6.81 -10.24
C ILE A 194 -3.68 5.58 -9.35
N ALA A 195 -3.14 4.40 -9.69
CA ALA A 195 -3.25 3.21 -8.86
C ALA A 195 -2.68 3.43 -7.45
N GLU A 196 -1.53 4.11 -7.33
CA GLU A 196 -0.98 4.50 -6.03
C GLU A 196 -1.80 5.58 -5.31
N SER A 197 -2.75 6.21 -5.99
CA SER A 197 -3.59 7.25 -5.36
C SER A 197 -4.53 6.71 -4.30
N VAL A 198 -4.93 5.43 -4.35
CA VAL A 198 -5.75 4.81 -3.29
C VAL A 198 -4.94 4.51 -2.02
N ARG A 199 -3.61 4.41 -2.11
CA ARG A 199 -2.74 4.00 -1.02
C ARG A 199 -2.83 4.89 0.23
N PRO A 200 -2.79 6.23 0.14
CA PRO A 200 -2.98 7.08 1.31
C PRO A 200 -4.30 6.81 2.04
N PHE A 201 -5.38 6.54 1.29
CA PHE A 201 -6.66 6.12 1.87
C PHE A 201 -6.51 4.79 2.63
N GLY A 202 -5.92 3.77 2.00
CA GLY A 202 -5.66 2.47 2.62
C GLY A 202 -4.69 2.54 3.81
N CYS A 203 -3.69 3.42 3.76
CA CYS A 203 -2.76 3.61 4.88
C CYS A 203 -3.45 4.08 6.16
N TYR A 204 -4.50 4.87 6.05
CA TYR A 204 -5.27 5.28 7.24
C TYR A 204 -6.08 4.13 7.87
N ASP A 205 -6.40 3.08 7.12
CA ASP A 205 -6.95 1.84 7.69
C ASP A 205 -6.01 1.21 8.73
N CYS A 206 -4.69 1.34 8.54
CA CYS A 206 -3.68 0.84 9.47
C CYS A 206 -3.83 1.42 10.88
N VAL A 207 -4.42 2.62 11.03
CA VAL A 207 -4.72 3.21 12.34
C VAL A 207 -5.56 2.26 13.20
N SER A 208 -6.61 1.68 12.60
CA SER A 208 -7.47 0.74 13.33
C SER A 208 -6.76 -0.55 13.66
N GLN A 209 -5.90 -1.02 12.79
CA GLN A 209 -5.12 -2.26 12.98
C GLN A 209 -4.06 -2.09 14.06
N MET A 210 -3.33 -0.98 14.08
CA MET A 210 -2.32 -0.69 15.09
C MET A 210 -2.93 -0.42 16.48
N LYS A 211 -4.16 0.08 16.53
CA LYS A 211 -4.90 0.25 17.79
C LYS A 211 -5.59 -1.03 18.28
N ASN A 212 -5.84 -1.99 17.39
CA ASN A 212 -6.48 -3.27 17.69
C ASN A 212 -5.65 -4.43 17.13
N PRO A 213 -4.40 -4.62 17.62
CA PRO A 213 -3.51 -5.64 17.12
C PRO A 213 -4.06 -7.07 17.38
N PRO A 214 -3.56 -8.09 16.70
CA PRO A 214 -2.45 -8.03 15.75
C PRO A 214 -2.84 -7.39 14.43
N PRO A 215 -1.92 -6.64 13.78
CA PRO A 215 -2.17 -6.04 12.48
C PRO A 215 -2.32 -7.11 11.40
N LEU A 216 -3.26 -6.90 10.47
CA LEU A 216 -3.50 -7.82 9.36
C LEU A 216 -2.46 -7.64 8.24
N HIS A 217 -1.86 -6.48 8.17
CA HIS A 217 -0.65 -6.17 7.42
C HIS A 217 0.14 -5.08 8.16
N MET A 218 1.39 -4.91 7.78
CA MET A 218 2.28 -3.91 8.34
C MET A 218 3.13 -3.32 7.22
N HIS A 219 3.58 -2.07 7.38
CA HIS A 219 4.47 -1.44 6.42
C HIS A 219 5.92 -1.79 6.75
N GLY A 220 6.70 -2.17 5.74
CA GLY A 220 8.15 -2.33 5.89
C GLY A 220 8.92 -1.02 5.81
N SER A 221 8.21 0.11 5.64
CA SER A 221 8.69 1.48 5.62
C SER A 221 7.74 2.33 6.48
N ASN A 222 8.19 3.48 6.97
CA ASN A 222 7.47 4.30 7.95
C ASN A 222 7.15 3.55 9.27
N LEU A 223 8.04 2.64 9.64
CA LEU A 223 7.92 1.77 10.79
C LEU A 223 8.92 2.22 11.86
N LEU A 224 8.43 2.61 13.02
CA LEU A 224 9.22 2.96 14.18
C LEU A 224 9.19 1.81 15.18
N VAL A 225 10.35 1.33 15.59
CA VAL A 225 10.51 0.22 16.53
C VAL A 225 11.51 0.58 17.61
N ARG A 226 11.23 0.28 18.87
CA ARG A 226 12.20 0.41 19.92
C ARG A 226 13.31 -0.66 19.78
N SER A 227 14.56 -0.27 19.87
CA SER A 227 15.70 -1.11 19.52
C SER A 227 15.75 -2.46 20.25
N ASP A 228 15.44 -2.46 21.55
CA ASP A 228 15.40 -3.69 22.35
C ASP A 228 14.33 -4.69 21.88
N ILE A 229 13.22 -4.19 21.37
CA ILE A 229 12.13 -5.03 20.81
C ILE A 229 12.54 -5.62 19.47
N GLU A 230 13.16 -4.83 18.59
CA GLU A 230 13.65 -5.33 17.32
C GLU A 230 14.75 -6.38 17.51
N ASP A 231 15.66 -6.14 18.45
CA ASP A 231 16.73 -7.07 18.78
C ASP A 231 16.23 -8.40 19.37
N ASP A 232 15.13 -8.36 20.12
CA ASP A 232 14.51 -9.54 20.71
C ASP A 232 13.65 -10.35 19.75
N ILE A 233 12.97 -9.69 18.81
CA ILE A 233 12.13 -10.36 17.81
C ILE A 233 12.96 -10.80 16.60
N GLY A 234 13.85 -9.92 16.11
CA GLY A 234 14.60 -10.13 14.88
C GLY A 234 13.73 -10.18 13.63
N TRP A 235 14.33 -10.63 12.52
CA TRP A 235 13.68 -10.75 11.21
C TRP A 235 13.78 -12.16 10.61
N LYS A 236 14.05 -13.17 11.42
CA LYS A 236 14.23 -14.60 11.00
C LYS A 236 12.86 -15.29 10.89
N PHE A 237 12.06 -14.94 9.89
CA PHE A 237 10.72 -15.50 9.71
C PHE A 237 10.64 -16.55 8.58
N GLY A 238 11.79 -17.07 8.13
CA GLY A 238 11.86 -18.00 7.02
C GLY A 238 11.65 -17.32 5.66
N SER A 239 11.32 -18.12 4.66
CA SER A 239 11.10 -17.64 3.30
C SER A 239 9.76 -16.92 3.18
N THR A 240 9.70 -15.63 3.55
CA THR A 240 8.55 -14.75 3.32
C THR A 240 8.97 -13.49 2.58
N LEU A 241 8.08 -12.99 1.72
CA LEU A 241 8.21 -11.70 1.03
C LEU A 241 7.45 -10.57 1.72
N ALA A 242 6.79 -10.86 2.85
CA ALA A 242 6.09 -9.91 3.72
C ALA A 242 6.60 -10.11 5.17
N GLU A 243 7.90 -9.88 5.35
CA GLU A 243 8.60 -9.96 6.63
C GLU A 243 8.04 -8.99 7.67
N ASP A 244 7.59 -7.82 7.21
CA ASP A 244 6.96 -6.78 8.00
C ASP A 244 5.65 -7.26 8.66
N GLN A 245 4.79 -7.94 7.91
CA GLN A 245 3.56 -8.54 8.43
C GLN A 245 3.87 -9.56 9.55
N MET A 246 4.89 -10.42 9.33
CA MET A 246 5.31 -11.38 10.34
C MET A 246 5.89 -10.71 11.57
N PHE A 247 6.70 -9.66 11.39
CA PHE A 247 7.26 -8.88 12.49
C PHE A 247 6.14 -8.31 13.37
N GLY A 248 5.14 -7.65 12.77
CA GLY A 248 4.00 -7.11 13.49
C GLY A 248 3.23 -8.16 14.27
N TYR A 249 2.99 -9.32 13.68
CA TYR A 249 2.34 -10.43 14.38
C TYR A 249 3.19 -10.94 15.57
N LYS A 250 4.50 -11.12 15.38
CA LYS A 250 5.40 -11.61 16.44
C LYS A 250 5.57 -10.64 17.61
N VAL A 251 5.60 -9.34 17.33
CA VAL A 251 5.56 -8.32 18.39
C VAL A 251 4.28 -8.43 19.21
N TYR A 252 3.12 -8.56 18.55
CA TYR A 252 1.86 -8.75 19.26
C TYR A 252 1.83 -10.05 20.07
N GLU A 253 2.29 -11.15 19.48
CA GLU A 253 2.33 -12.46 20.12
C GLU A 253 3.14 -12.42 21.42
N LYS A 254 4.25 -11.70 21.45
CA LYS A 254 5.17 -11.64 22.59
C LYS A 254 4.84 -10.53 23.60
N TYR A 255 4.44 -9.35 23.13
CA TYR A 255 4.27 -8.14 23.96
C TYR A 255 2.81 -7.70 24.14
N GLY A 256 1.87 -8.33 23.46
CA GLY A 256 0.44 -8.09 23.62
C GLY A 256 -0.07 -6.79 22.97
N ARG A 257 -1.32 -6.44 23.30
CA ARG A 257 -2.05 -5.34 22.65
C ARG A 257 -1.44 -3.95 22.85
N GLY A 258 -0.84 -3.71 24.01
CA GLY A 258 -0.25 -2.41 24.34
C GLY A 258 1.07 -2.10 23.66
N SER A 259 1.62 -3.06 22.89
CA SER A 259 2.93 -2.90 22.23
C SER A 259 2.90 -2.02 20.98
N MET A 260 1.72 -1.82 20.39
CA MET A 260 1.58 -1.16 19.10
C MET A 260 0.83 0.15 19.17
N GLY A 261 1.19 1.09 18.29
CA GLY A 261 0.57 2.39 18.20
C GLY A 261 0.67 3.03 16.82
N TRP A 262 0.21 4.26 16.74
CA TRP A 262 0.19 5.05 15.52
C TRP A 262 0.83 6.41 15.74
N HIS A 263 2.00 6.66 15.14
CA HIS A 263 2.66 7.95 15.27
C HIS A 263 2.10 9.02 14.32
N GLY A 264 1.49 8.60 13.21
CA GLY A 264 0.82 9.51 12.27
C GLY A 264 1.73 10.39 11.44
N GLY A 265 3.04 10.27 11.57
CA GLY A 265 4.02 10.98 10.75
C GLY A 265 3.96 10.47 9.30
N ILE A 266 3.82 11.41 8.35
CA ILE A 266 3.70 11.07 6.93
C ILE A 266 5.09 10.87 6.34
N LEU A 267 5.32 9.70 5.74
CA LEU A 267 6.50 9.44 4.92
C LEU A 267 6.13 9.64 3.45
N LEU A 268 6.99 10.34 2.70
CA LEU A 268 6.77 10.58 1.28
C LEU A 268 7.62 9.62 0.45
N GLU A 269 7.00 8.97 -0.51
CA GLU A 269 7.65 8.03 -1.42
C GLU A 269 7.29 8.33 -2.88
N GLN A 270 7.82 7.57 -3.80
CA GLN A 270 7.49 7.66 -5.21
C GLN A 270 6.72 6.42 -5.68
N PRO A 271 5.76 6.57 -6.60
CA PRO A 271 5.08 5.43 -7.19
C PRO A 271 6.04 4.65 -8.09
N PRO A 272 5.74 3.37 -8.39
CA PRO A 272 6.41 2.66 -9.47
C PRO A 272 6.33 3.44 -10.77
N LEU A 273 7.44 3.55 -11.50
CA LEU A 273 7.50 4.41 -12.69
C LEU A 273 6.79 3.82 -13.90
N ASN A 274 6.61 2.51 -13.95
CA ASN A 274 5.97 1.82 -15.06
C ASN A 274 5.05 0.68 -14.58
N LEU A 275 4.18 0.20 -15.46
CA LEU A 275 3.20 -0.86 -15.16
C LEU A 275 3.84 -2.19 -14.79
N LYS A 276 4.98 -2.53 -15.36
CA LYS A 276 5.71 -3.77 -15.05
C LYS A 276 6.18 -3.76 -13.59
N ASP A 277 6.79 -2.66 -13.15
CA ASP A 277 7.24 -2.50 -11.76
C ASP A 277 6.05 -2.54 -10.79
N HIS A 278 4.94 -1.90 -11.15
CA HIS A 278 3.71 -1.93 -10.38
C HIS A 278 3.17 -3.35 -10.22
N PHE A 279 3.07 -4.08 -11.34
CA PHE A 279 2.60 -5.48 -11.35
C PHE A 279 3.43 -6.36 -10.41
N PHE A 280 4.76 -6.31 -10.52
CA PHE A 280 5.63 -7.14 -9.68
C PHE A 280 5.64 -6.72 -8.21
N GLN A 281 5.45 -5.42 -7.92
CA GLN A 281 5.29 -4.93 -6.55
C GLN A 281 4.03 -5.51 -5.91
N ARG A 282 2.88 -5.42 -6.59
CA ARG A 282 1.60 -5.94 -6.10
C ARG A 282 1.62 -7.46 -5.96
N ARG A 283 2.12 -8.16 -6.99
CA ARG A 283 2.31 -9.62 -6.94
C ARG A 283 3.14 -10.02 -5.71
N ARG A 284 4.23 -9.33 -5.43
CA ARG A 284 5.08 -9.62 -4.27
C ARG A 284 4.32 -9.49 -2.95
N TRP A 285 3.52 -8.46 -2.78
CA TRP A 285 2.75 -8.25 -1.54
C TRP A 285 1.71 -9.33 -1.32
N PHE A 286 0.94 -9.67 -2.34
CA PHE A 286 -0.05 -10.75 -2.24
C PHE A 286 0.61 -12.10 -1.99
N LEU A 287 1.67 -12.41 -2.70
CA LEU A 287 2.43 -13.65 -2.55
C LEU A 287 3.03 -13.77 -1.13
N GLY A 288 3.64 -12.70 -0.62
CA GLY A 288 4.18 -12.65 0.75
C GLY A 288 3.10 -12.89 1.80
N THR A 289 1.94 -12.25 1.64
CA THR A 289 0.80 -12.48 2.54
C THR A 289 0.37 -13.96 2.52
N MET A 290 0.28 -14.60 1.35
CA MET A 290 -0.09 -16.02 1.24
C MET A 290 0.95 -16.93 1.89
N GLN A 291 2.24 -16.63 1.75
CA GLN A 291 3.32 -17.38 2.40
C GLN A 291 3.23 -17.34 3.94
N ASN A 292 2.66 -16.28 4.49
CA ASN A 292 2.52 -16.12 5.92
C ASN A 292 1.25 -16.80 6.48
N LEU A 293 0.25 -17.12 5.65
CA LEU A 293 -1.02 -17.68 6.13
C LEU A 293 -0.83 -18.94 6.96
N ASP A 294 0.06 -19.85 6.53
CA ASP A 294 0.30 -21.10 7.25
C ASP A 294 1.09 -20.93 8.56
N LYS A 295 1.72 -19.74 8.74
CA LYS A 295 2.49 -19.38 9.95
C LYS A 295 1.62 -18.73 11.03
N PHE A 296 0.41 -18.32 10.70
CA PHE A 296 -0.53 -17.70 11.63
C PHE A 296 -1.45 -18.71 12.30
N PRO A 297 -1.87 -18.47 13.54
CA PRO A 297 -2.93 -19.28 14.15
C PRO A 297 -4.25 -19.12 13.37
N ARG A 298 -5.13 -20.11 13.45
CA ARG A 298 -6.36 -20.20 12.65
C ARG A 298 -7.17 -18.91 12.65
N TRP A 299 -7.40 -18.31 13.82
CA TRP A 299 -8.23 -17.11 13.96
C TRP A 299 -7.63 -15.88 13.25
N HIS A 300 -6.29 -15.72 13.28
CA HIS A 300 -5.62 -14.61 12.60
C HIS A 300 -5.55 -14.86 11.10
N ARG A 301 -5.27 -16.10 10.68
CA ARG A 301 -5.30 -16.54 9.28
C ARG A 301 -6.62 -16.18 8.62
N TYR A 302 -7.77 -16.51 9.24
CA TYR A 302 -9.09 -16.16 8.69
C TYR A 302 -9.29 -14.66 8.55
N LYS A 303 -8.85 -13.86 9.52
CA LYS A 303 -8.94 -12.38 9.41
C LYS A 303 -8.09 -11.83 8.25
N VAL A 304 -6.86 -12.31 8.09
CA VAL A 304 -5.97 -11.92 6.99
C VAL A 304 -6.57 -12.36 5.65
N MET A 305 -7.07 -13.59 5.54
CA MET A 305 -7.76 -14.07 4.33
C MET A 305 -8.99 -13.22 4.02
N PHE A 306 -9.86 -13.00 5.00
CA PHE A 306 -11.08 -12.20 4.81
C PHE A 306 -10.73 -10.80 4.29
N LYS A 307 -9.75 -10.12 4.89
CA LYS A 307 -9.29 -8.81 4.42
C LYS A 307 -8.76 -8.88 2.99
N SER A 308 -7.91 -9.87 2.67
CA SER A 308 -7.33 -10.02 1.33
C SER A 308 -8.41 -10.29 0.27
N VAL A 309 -9.37 -11.17 0.56
CA VAL A 309 -10.50 -11.46 -0.32
C VAL A 309 -11.41 -10.24 -0.48
N THR A 310 -11.71 -9.54 0.62
CA THR A 310 -12.53 -8.32 0.58
C THR A 310 -11.88 -7.23 -0.29
N LEU A 311 -10.58 -7.03 -0.15
CA LEU A 311 -9.83 -6.06 -0.97
C LEU A 311 -9.83 -6.46 -2.45
N PHE A 312 -9.56 -7.73 -2.75
CA PHE A 312 -9.54 -8.27 -4.12
C PHE A 312 -10.92 -8.17 -4.78
N LEU A 313 -11.97 -8.64 -4.11
CA LEU A 313 -13.34 -8.56 -4.62
C LEU A 313 -13.83 -7.12 -4.72
N GLY A 314 -13.34 -6.23 -3.83
CA GLY A 314 -13.61 -4.80 -3.89
C GLY A 314 -13.10 -4.16 -5.18
N PHE A 315 -11.88 -4.43 -5.58
CA PHE A 315 -11.35 -3.95 -6.87
C PHE A 315 -12.12 -4.54 -8.05
N ALA A 316 -12.40 -5.83 -8.04
CA ALA A 316 -13.16 -6.50 -9.09
C ALA A 316 -14.60 -5.98 -9.19
N SER A 317 -15.28 -5.77 -8.06
CA SER A 317 -16.65 -5.23 -8.02
C SER A 317 -16.71 -3.77 -8.47
N GLY A 318 -15.70 -2.96 -8.17
CA GLY A 318 -15.58 -1.60 -8.67
C GLY A 318 -15.52 -1.54 -10.20
N VAL A 319 -14.77 -2.44 -10.82
CA VAL A 319 -14.73 -2.59 -12.28
C VAL A 319 -16.10 -3.02 -12.82
N ALA A 320 -16.69 -4.07 -12.24
CA ALA A 320 -17.97 -4.60 -12.68
C ALA A 320 -19.10 -3.58 -12.52
N SER A 321 -19.20 -2.91 -11.37
CA SER A 321 -20.24 -1.88 -11.12
C SER A 321 -20.09 -0.69 -12.06
N THR A 322 -18.89 -0.26 -12.37
CA THR A 322 -18.65 0.83 -13.33
C THR A 322 -19.04 0.40 -14.75
N ALA A 323 -18.70 -0.81 -15.18
CA ALA A 323 -19.09 -1.34 -16.48
C ALA A 323 -20.62 -1.43 -16.62
N LEU A 324 -21.30 -1.92 -15.58
CA LEU A 324 -22.77 -1.98 -15.55
C LEU A 324 -23.42 -0.59 -15.58
N MET A 325 -22.86 0.38 -14.86
CA MET A 325 -23.36 1.76 -14.91
C MET A 325 -23.19 2.40 -16.29
N ILE A 326 -22.04 2.20 -16.92
CA ILE A 326 -21.82 2.68 -18.30
C ILE A 326 -22.85 2.04 -19.24
N GLN A 327 -23.04 0.73 -19.13
CA GLN A 327 -24.01 0.00 -19.94
C GLN A 327 -25.44 0.43 -19.71
N ALA A 328 -25.86 0.59 -18.44
CA ALA A 328 -27.26 0.88 -18.09
C ALA A 328 -27.67 2.33 -18.32
N TYR A 329 -26.76 3.29 -18.16
CA TYR A 329 -27.13 4.71 -18.13
C TYR A 329 -26.41 5.54 -19.20
N ILE A 330 -25.20 5.24 -19.56
CA ILE A 330 -24.41 6.05 -20.50
C ILE A 330 -24.67 5.64 -21.94
N LEU A 331 -24.61 4.35 -22.25
CA LEU A 331 -24.83 3.85 -23.63
C LEU A 331 -26.23 4.15 -24.17
N PRO A 332 -27.33 4.04 -23.38
CA PRO A 332 -28.66 4.43 -23.87
C PRO A 332 -28.77 5.91 -24.22
N LEU A 333 -28.10 6.80 -23.47
CA LEU A 333 -28.09 8.24 -23.80
C LEU A 333 -27.40 8.52 -25.13
N PHE A 334 -26.31 7.82 -25.42
CA PHE A 334 -25.63 7.93 -26.71
C PHE A 334 -26.48 7.30 -27.87
N SER A 335 -27.14 6.17 -27.60
CA SER A 335 -27.99 5.55 -28.59
C SER A 335 -29.23 6.41 -28.95
N LEU A 336 -29.83 7.06 -27.96
CA LEU A 336 -30.92 8.01 -28.16
C LEU A 336 -30.48 9.23 -28.98
N SER A 337 -29.33 9.84 -28.61
CA SER A 337 -28.79 10.98 -29.37
C SER A 337 -28.37 10.63 -30.77
N MET A 338 -27.85 9.43 -30.99
CA MET A 338 -27.48 8.95 -32.33
C MET A 338 -28.69 8.58 -33.19
N TYR A 339 -29.78 8.15 -32.57
CA TYR A 339 -31.05 7.89 -33.26
C TYR A 339 -31.70 9.20 -33.74
N GLU A 340 -31.69 10.24 -32.94
CA GLU A 340 -32.16 11.59 -33.31
C GLU A 340 -31.32 12.25 -34.40
N VAL A 341 -30.01 11.93 -34.49
CA VAL A 341 -29.11 12.47 -35.53
C VAL A 341 -29.12 11.63 -36.83
N GLY A 342 -29.90 10.55 -36.89
CA GLY A 342 -30.05 9.74 -38.12
C GLY A 342 -28.80 8.93 -38.52
N ILE A 343 -27.79 8.82 -37.66
CA ILE A 343 -26.50 8.19 -37.98
C ILE A 343 -26.51 6.66 -37.71
N VAL A 344 -27.51 6.12 -36.99
CA VAL A 344 -27.48 4.76 -36.46
C VAL A 344 -28.11 3.71 -37.39
N SER A 345 -28.69 4.10 -38.54
CA SER A 345 -29.46 3.10 -39.28
C SER A 345 -28.69 2.08 -40.09
N SER A 346 -27.36 2.16 -40.26
CA SER A 346 -26.70 1.26 -41.21
C SER A 346 -25.41 0.53 -40.78
N ASN A 347 -24.75 0.91 -39.70
CA ASN A 347 -23.40 0.39 -39.43
C ASN A 347 -23.21 -0.49 -38.16
N ILE A 348 -24.22 -0.65 -37.31
CA ILE A 348 -24.15 -1.58 -36.14
C ILE A 348 -24.49 -3.04 -36.58
N MET A 349 -25.04 -3.23 -37.74
CA MET A 349 -25.34 -4.58 -38.30
C MET A 349 -24.11 -5.35 -38.84
N LEU A 350 -22.91 -4.81 -38.76
CA LEU A 350 -21.69 -5.49 -39.25
C LEU A 350 -20.98 -6.36 -38.19
N LEU A 351 -21.47 -6.41 -36.95
CA LEU A 351 -20.97 -7.39 -35.99
C LEU A 351 -21.85 -8.66 -36.06
N PRO A 352 -21.24 -9.85 -36.17
CA PRO A 352 -21.99 -11.09 -36.21
C PRO A 352 -22.91 -11.22 -35.00
N SER A 353 -24.20 -11.48 -35.25
CA SER A 353 -25.25 -11.66 -34.24
C SER A 353 -24.96 -12.76 -33.20
N ASN A 354 -23.98 -13.60 -33.50
CA ASN A 354 -23.57 -14.75 -32.68
C ASN A 354 -22.51 -14.41 -31.60
N LEU A 355 -22.01 -13.17 -31.56
CA LEU A 355 -21.14 -12.78 -30.45
C LEU A 355 -21.99 -12.64 -29.18
N PRO A 356 -21.58 -13.27 -28.05
CA PRO A 356 -22.28 -13.19 -26.74
C PRO A 356 -22.52 -11.74 -26.27
N ILE A 357 -21.64 -10.84 -26.65
CA ILE A 357 -21.74 -9.41 -26.39
C ILE A 357 -22.92 -8.77 -27.15
N VAL A 358 -23.14 -9.13 -28.42
CA VAL A 358 -24.22 -8.54 -29.26
C VAL A 358 -25.59 -9.05 -28.81
N SER A 359 -25.71 -10.34 -28.48
CA SER A 359 -26.94 -10.90 -27.93
C SER A 359 -27.28 -10.35 -26.52
N ALA A 360 -26.28 -10.10 -25.71
CA ALA A 360 -26.47 -9.40 -24.42
C ALA A 360 -26.93 -7.95 -24.60
N PHE A 361 -26.38 -7.22 -25.57
CA PHE A 361 -26.80 -5.86 -25.92
C PHE A 361 -28.25 -5.80 -26.43
N SER A 362 -28.65 -6.73 -27.32
CA SER A 362 -30.01 -6.75 -27.88
C SER A 362 -31.07 -7.16 -26.86
N SER A 363 -30.77 -8.02 -25.92
CA SER A 363 -31.70 -8.44 -24.84
C SER A 363 -31.92 -7.33 -23.78
N ILE A 364 -30.95 -6.45 -23.59
CA ILE A 364 -31.03 -5.34 -22.63
C ILE A 364 -31.76 -4.15 -23.26
N ALA A 365 -31.58 -3.87 -24.55
CA ALA A 365 -32.27 -2.82 -25.28
C ALA A 365 -33.80 -3.07 -25.36
N ASN A 366 -34.21 -4.34 -25.23
CA ASN A 366 -35.62 -4.75 -25.34
C ASN A 366 -36.29 -5.06 -23.98
N SER A 367 -35.62 -4.87 -22.83
CA SER A 367 -36.24 -5.06 -21.53
C SER A 367 -36.99 -3.78 -21.11
N PRO A 368 -38.31 -3.86 -20.84
CA PRO A 368 -39.02 -2.70 -20.32
C PRO A 368 -38.46 -2.31 -18.94
N LEU A 369 -38.08 -1.06 -18.80
CA LEU A 369 -37.54 -0.41 -17.56
C LEU A 369 -38.60 -0.31 -16.42
N THR A 370 -39.67 -1.04 -16.52
CA THR A 370 -40.76 -1.04 -15.56
C THR A 370 -40.78 -2.38 -14.87
N THR A 371 -40.20 -2.47 -13.69
CA THR A 371 -40.71 -3.31 -12.62
C THR A 371 -39.63 -3.85 -11.70
N ALA A 372 -39.67 -3.51 -10.54
CA ALA A 372 -39.54 -4.22 -9.29
C ALA A 372 -38.66 -3.47 -8.27
N PRO A 373 -39.06 -3.39 -7.02
CA PRO A 373 -38.27 -2.78 -5.93
C PRO A 373 -36.87 -3.36 -5.76
N ILE A 374 -36.68 -4.59 -6.23
CA ILE A 374 -35.39 -5.31 -6.22
C ILE A 374 -34.40 -4.67 -7.21
N GLU A 375 -34.83 -4.26 -8.40
CA GLU A 375 -33.98 -3.63 -9.41
C GLU A 375 -33.58 -2.22 -8.97
N PHE A 376 -34.49 -1.46 -8.35
CA PHE A 376 -34.20 -0.16 -7.78
C PHE A 376 -33.17 -0.27 -6.64
N GLY A 377 -33.37 -1.21 -5.71
CA GLY A 377 -32.45 -1.44 -4.61
C GLY A 377 -31.05 -1.84 -5.09
N THR A 378 -30.96 -2.74 -6.07
CA THR A 378 -29.68 -3.14 -6.69
C THR A 378 -28.97 -1.97 -7.36
N THR A 379 -29.71 -1.14 -8.08
CA THR A 379 -29.16 0.06 -8.75
C THR A 379 -28.61 1.06 -7.72
N VAL A 380 -29.31 1.30 -6.62
CA VAL A 380 -28.85 2.20 -5.54
C VAL A 380 -27.58 1.65 -4.90
N ILE A 381 -27.50 0.36 -4.63
CA ILE A 381 -26.30 -0.30 -4.08
C ILE A 381 -25.13 -0.19 -5.04
N LEU A 382 -25.33 -0.43 -6.33
CA LEU A 382 -24.32 -0.31 -7.38
C LEU A 382 -23.79 1.12 -7.48
N LEU A 383 -24.69 2.09 -7.51
CA LEU A 383 -24.34 3.51 -7.54
C LEU A 383 -23.51 3.90 -6.32
N PHE A 384 -23.97 3.51 -5.13
CA PHE A 384 -23.27 3.80 -3.88
C PHE A 384 -21.87 3.15 -3.86
N ALA A 385 -21.75 1.87 -4.23
CA ALA A 385 -20.47 1.17 -4.30
C ALA A 385 -19.50 1.86 -5.28
N THR A 386 -20.00 2.27 -6.46
CA THR A 386 -19.20 2.99 -7.46
C THR A 386 -18.74 4.34 -6.93
N LEU A 387 -19.62 5.12 -6.32
CA LEU A 387 -19.28 6.43 -5.76
C LEU A 387 -18.24 6.32 -4.65
N VAL A 388 -18.37 5.32 -3.79
CA VAL A 388 -17.39 5.09 -2.72
C VAL A 388 -16.05 4.66 -3.29
N TRP A 389 -16.06 3.79 -4.30
CA TRP A 389 -14.85 3.33 -4.97
C TRP A 389 -14.12 4.47 -5.69
N LEU A 390 -14.83 5.26 -6.50
CA LEU A 390 -14.31 6.46 -7.14
C LEU A 390 -13.84 7.49 -6.09
N GLY A 391 -14.63 7.69 -5.05
CA GLY A 391 -14.31 8.62 -3.95
C GLY A 391 -13.01 8.25 -3.24
N SER A 392 -12.72 6.96 -3.06
CA SER A 392 -11.47 6.52 -2.42
C SER A 392 -10.24 6.89 -3.24
N TYR A 393 -10.29 6.75 -4.57
CA TYR A 393 -9.22 7.19 -5.47
C TYR A 393 -9.09 8.71 -5.50
N GLN A 394 -10.21 9.44 -5.56
CA GLN A 394 -10.20 10.90 -5.56
C GLN A 394 -9.64 11.48 -4.26
N LEU A 395 -10.05 10.93 -3.12
CA LEU A 395 -9.54 11.34 -1.81
C LEU A 395 -8.05 11.03 -1.68
N GLY A 396 -7.63 9.83 -2.05
CA GLY A 396 -6.22 9.44 -1.99
C GLY A 396 -5.35 10.29 -2.93
N LEU A 397 -5.84 10.59 -4.14
CA LEU A 397 -5.17 11.49 -5.07
C LEU A 397 -5.04 12.91 -4.48
N PHE A 398 -6.10 13.45 -3.90
CA PHE A 398 -6.07 14.74 -3.22
C PHE A 398 -5.00 14.78 -2.12
N LEU A 399 -4.93 13.71 -1.29
CA LEU A 399 -3.94 13.59 -0.22
C LEU A 399 -2.51 13.55 -0.77
N ASN A 400 -2.25 12.78 -1.84
CA ASN A 400 -0.95 12.72 -2.49
C ASN A 400 -0.56 14.08 -3.11
N LEU A 401 -1.45 14.70 -3.86
CA LEU A 401 -1.18 15.94 -4.58
C LEU A 401 -0.98 17.14 -3.65
N ARG A 402 -1.40 17.05 -2.40
CA ARG A 402 -1.13 18.07 -1.38
C ARG A 402 0.38 18.26 -1.15
N TYR A 403 1.15 17.19 -1.24
CA TYR A 403 2.60 17.18 -1.06
C TYR A 403 3.38 17.26 -2.38
N SER A 404 2.70 17.27 -3.51
CA SER A 404 3.30 17.41 -4.83
C SER A 404 3.57 18.87 -5.16
N LYS A 405 4.71 19.13 -5.81
CA LYS A 405 5.06 20.45 -6.38
C LYS A 405 4.33 20.77 -7.70
N MET A 406 3.41 19.90 -8.11
CA MET A 406 2.66 20.02 -9.37
C MET A 406 1.81 21.30 -9.39
N LYS A 407 1.76 21.99 -10.54
CA LYS A 407 0.90 23.17 -10.76
C LYS A 407 -0.58 22.79 -10.72
N TRP A 408 -1.42 23.70 -10.24
CA TRP A 408 -2.86 23.48 -10.06
C TRP A 408 -3.61 22.92 -11.29
N PRO A 409 -3.41 23.46 -12.53
CA PRO A 409 -4.14 22.92 -13.68
C PRO A 409 -3.85 21.44 -13.94
N LYS A 410 -2.59 21.01 -13.74
CA LYS A 410 -2.21 19.59 -13.87
C LYS A 410 -2.87 18.71 -12.76
N LYS A 411 -3.04 19.25 -11.55
CA LYS A 411 -3.74 18.53 -10.47
C LYS A 411 -5.21 18.30 -10.83
N VAL A 412 -5.89 19.33 -11.35
CA VAL A 412 -7.29 19.20 -11.83
C VAL A 412 -7.38 18.17 -12.96
N LEU A 413 -6.50 18.25 -13.94
CA LEU A 413 -6.48 17.28 -15.04
C LEU A 413 -6.30 15.84 -14.53
N LEU A 414 -5.48 15.63 -13.50
CA LEU A 414 -5.30 14.31 -12.89
C LEU A 414 -6.58 13.81 -12.21
N HIS A 415 -7.31 14.67 -11.51
CA HIS A 415 -8.60 14.31 -10.93
C HIS A 415 -9.61 13.90 -12.00
N LEU A 416 -9.68 14.63 -13.11
CA LEU A 416 -10.52 14.27 -14.25
C LEU A 416 -10.09 12.92 -14.89
N GLN A 417 -8.79 12.74 -15.14
CA GLN A 417 -8.27 11.49 -15.68
C GLN A 417 -8.54 10.31 -14.74
N THR A 418 -8.43 10.50 -13.43
CA THR A 418 -8.73 9.47 -12.44
C THR A 418 -10.17 9.00 -12.53
N PHE A 419 -11.11 9.91 -12.73
CA PHE A 419 -12.51 9.56 -12.90
C PHE A 419 -12.73 8.58 -14.07
N PHE A 420 -12.13 8.86 -15.23
CA PHE A 420 -12.28 8.02 -16.43
C PHE A 420 -11.43 6.74 -16.39
N LEU A 421 -10.28 6.76 -15.72
CA LEU A 421 -9.34 5.63 -15.69
C LEU A 421 -9.58 4.66 -14.53
N CYS A 422 -10.41 5.01 -13.55
CA CYS A 422 -10.68 4.15 -12.39
C CYS A 422 -11.05 2.69 -12.75
N PRO A 423 -11.89 2.40 -13.74
CA PRO A 423 -12.21 1.03 -14.11
C PRO A 423 -10.97 0.23 -14.54
N VAL A 424 -10.10 0.86 -15.34
CA VAL A 424 -8.83 0.25 -15.78
C VAL A 424 -7.90 0.01 -14.61
N ILE A 425 -7.88 0.95 -13.65
CA ILE A 425 -7.07 0.82 -12.42
C ILE A 425 -7.50 -0.38 -11.59
N GLY A 426 -8.81 -0.64 -11.48
CA GLY A 426 -9.32 -1.84 -10.81
C GLY A 426 -8.73 -3.12 -11.40
N LEU A 427 -8.61 -3.23 -12.73
CA LEU A 427 -7.95 -4.35 -13.39
C LEU A 427 -6.45 -4.40 -13.09
N VAL A 428 -5.77 -3.27 -13.13
CA VAL A 428 -4.33 -3.15 -12.83
C VAL A 428 -4.01 -3.62 -11.41
N GLU A 429 -4.89 -3.38 -10.44
CA GLU A 429 -4.74 -3.85 -9.06
C GLU A 429 -5.16 -5.33 -8.88
N THR A 430 -6.19 -5.79 -9.59
CA THR A 430 -6.74 -7.14 -9.44
C THR A 430 -5.87 -8.20 -10.11
N PHE A 431 -5.31 -7.91 -11.27
CA PHE A 431 -4.55 -8.89 -12.06
C PHE A 431 -3.29 -9.42 -11.35
N PRO A 432 -2.44 -8.59 -10.70
CA PRO A 432 -1.30 -9.09 -9.93
C PRO A 432 -1.67 -10.00 -8.77
N ALA A 433 -2.79 -9.71 -8.10
CA ALA A 433 -3.30 -10.53 -6.99
C ALA A 433 -3.76 -11.91 -7.48
N PHE A 434 -4.52 -11.93 -8.58
CA PHE A 434 -4.95 -13.17 -9.23
C PHE A 434 -3.75 -14.02 -9.67
N TRP A 435 -2.76 -13.41 -10.32
CA TRP A 435 -1.54 -14.07 -10.73
C TRP A 435 -0.76 -14.66 -9.55
N ALA A 436 -0.60 -13.88 -8.47
CA ALA A 436 0.05 -14.34 -7.24
C ALA A 436 -0.66 -15.55 -6.63
N THR A 437 -2.00 -15.60 -6.70
CA THR A 437 -2.81 -16.71 -6.19
C THR A 437 -2.56 -17.99 -6.99
N ILE A 438 -2.57 -17.90 -8.31
CA ILE A 438 -2.25 -19.03 -9.21
C ILE A 438 -0.84 -19.52 -8.93
N GLU A 439 0.13 -18.61 -8.92
CA GLU A 439 1.54 -18.96 -8.70
C GLU A 439 1.75 -19.64 -7.35
N TYR A 440 1.14 -19.13 -6.29
CA TYR A 440 1.21 -19.75 -4.97
C TYR A 440 0.62 -21.16 -4.99
N SER A 441 -0.55 -21.35 -5.61
CA SER A 441 -1.23 -22.64 -5.68
C SER A 441 -0.41 -23.69 -6.43
N VAL A 442 0.22 -23.29 -7.54
CA VAL A 442 1.05 -24.18 -8.38
C VAL A 442 2.40 -24.49 -7.72
N LYS A 443 3.03 -23.48 -7.12
CA LYS A 443 4.41 -23.60 -6.60
C LYS A 443 4.50 -23.87 -5.11
N LYS A 444 3.39 -24.02 -4.40
CA LYS A 444 3.38 -24.15 -2.92
C LYS A 444 4.33 -25.23 -2.40
N LYS A 445 4.39 -26.41 -3.04
CA LYS A 445 5.30 -27.49 -2.66
C LYS A 445 6.77 -27.13 -2.91
N GLN A 446 7.06 -26.52 -4.07
CA GLN A 446 8.43 -26.09 -4.42
C GLN A 446 8.93 -24.93 -3.56
N MET A 447 8.00 -24.08 -3.09
CA MET A 447 8.30 -22.95 -2.22
C MET A 447 8.71 -23.34 -0.81
N ALA A 448 8.21 -24.48 -0.34
CA ALA A 448 8.63 -25.05 0.96
C ALA A 448 10.06 -25.62 0.91
N GLU A 449 10.52 -26.06 -0.26
CA GLU A 449 11.78 -26.80 -0.41
C GLU A 449 12.95 -25.95 -0.93
N LYS A 450 12.70 -24.85 -1.67
CA LYS A 450 13.79 -24.06 -2.30
C LYS A 450 13.55 -22.56 -2.25
N VAL A 451 14.42 -21.86 -1.52
CA VAL A 451 14.49 -20.38 -1.47
C VAL A 451 14.80 -19.74 -2.84
N SER A 452 15.37 -20.49 -3.79
CA SER A 452 15.85 -20.01 -5.10
C SER A 452 14.78 -19.93 -6.21
N VAL A 453 13.56 -20.42 -5.99
CA VAL A 453 12.53 -20.54 -7.04
C VAL A 453 11.86 -19.20 -7.38
N TYR A 454 12.12 -18.14 -6.61
CA TYR A 454 11.55 -16.82 -6.89
C TYR A 454 12.48 -16.02 -7.78
N ASP A 455 12.13 -15.87 -9.06
CA ASP A 455 12.64 -14.77 -9.87
C ASP A 455 12.18 -13.45 -9.23
N PHE A 456 13.10 -12.85 -8.48
CA PHE A 456 12.86 -11.61 -7.81
C PHE A 456 13.10 -10.45 -8.78
N TYR A 457 12.01 -9.90 -9.29
CA TYR A 457 12.09 -8.68 -10.10
C TYR A 457 12.46 -7.49 -9.22
N VAL A 458 13.53 -6.81 -9.56
CA VAL A 458 13.95 -5.56 -8.91
C VAL A 458 13.20 -4.41 -9.56
N ILE A 459 12.42 -3.70 -8.77
CA ILE A 459 11.70 -2.51 -9.22
C ILE A 459 12.72 -1.40 -9.46
N ASN A 460 12.73 -0.83 -10.67
CA ASN A 460 13.51 0.36 -10.99
C ASN A 460 12.77 1.59 -10.46
N LYS A 461 13.45 2.38 -9.60
CA LYS A 461 12.88 3.56 -8.96
C LYS A 461 13.67 4.81 -9.26
#